data_bdb80d053e7e7d9b1f687d3777343e71
#
_entry.id   bdb80d053e7e7d9b1f687d3777343e71
#
_cell.length_a   1.000
_cell.length_b   1.000
_cell.length_c   1.000
_cell.angle_alpha   90.00
_cell.angle_beta   90.00
_cell.angle_gamma   90.00
#
_symmetry.space_group_name_H-M   'P 1'
#
loop_
_entity.id
_entity.type
_entity.pdbx_description
1 polymer ?
#
loop_
_entity_poly.entity_id
_entity_poly.type
_entity_poly.pdbx_seq_one_letter_code
_entity_poly.pdbx_strand_id
1 'polypeptide(L)'
;DLVALCDVNPKRAEAANGLMGTKAPVYTDLDRMLAEARPDRVAVTTVDATHAGIIVKALDRGVDVVTEKPMVTEVDQLRAVLEAERRNRRKVAMAFNYRYSPKNELIWHLLRSSDLGKVTSVDFSWYLDVFHGADYFRRWHRLRSRSGSLWLHKATHHFDLVNWWLGADPVEVAAFASLR
;
A
#
# COMPACT_ATOMS: atom_id res chain seq x y z
N ASP A 1 1.40 13.51 15.75
CA ASP A 1 2.03 14.69 15.13
C ASP A 1 2.97 14.26 14.01
N LEU A 2 3.10 15.09 12.96
CA LEU A 2 4.09 14.89 11.90
C LEU A 2 5.45 15.39 12.40
N VAL A 3 6.39 14.46 12.59
CA VAL A 3 7.71 14.78 13.19
C VAL A 3 8.81 14.96 12.16
N ALA A 4 8.66 14.41 10.94
CA ALA A 4 9.61 14.56 9.85
C ALA A 4 8.99 14.19 8.50
N LEU A 5 9.60 14.70 7.42
CA LEU A 5 9.36 14.28 6.04
C LEU A 5 10.68 13.85 5.40
N CYS A 6 10.61 12.78 4.58
CA CYS A 6 11.76 12.30 3.83
C CYS A 6 11.39 12.02 2.37
N ASP A 7 12.08 12.67 1.45
CA ASP A 7 11.98 12.40 0.01
C ASP A 7 13.33 12.64 -0.65
N VAL A 8 13.72 11.84 -1.61
CA VAL A 8 14.94 12.04 -2.40
C VAL A 8 14.98 13.41 -3.11
N ASN A 9 13.82 14.02 -3.32
CA ASN A 9 13.65 15.37 -3.81
C ASN A 9 13.13 16.29 -2.69
N PRO A 10 13.97 17.11 -2.06
CA PRO A 10 13.55 17.94 -0.93
C PRO A 10 12.39 18.89 -1.26
N LYS A 11 12.30 19.35 -2.50
CA LYS A 11 11.18 20.22 -2.94
C LYS A 11 9.81 19.55 -2.83
N ARG A 12 9.74 18.21 -2.97
CA ARG A 12 8.48 17.48 -2.76
C ARG A 12 8.08 17.45 -1.28
N ALA A 13 9.03 17.21 -0.41
CA ALA A 13 8.80 17.25 1.03
C ALA A 13 8.41 18.67 1.51
N GLU A 14 9.05 19.70 0.98
CA GLU A 14 8.69 21.11 1.24
C GLU A 14 7.26 21.43 0.76
N ALA A 15 6.91 20.98 -0.46
CA ALA A 15 5.56 21.15 -0.99
C ALA A 15 4.53 20.39 -0.15
N ALA A 16 4.85 19.19 0.34
CA ALA A 16 3.99 18.43 1.24
C ALA A 16 3.76 19.16 2.57
N ASN A 17 4.80 19.76 3.16
CA ASN A 17 4.66 20.65 4.32
C ASN A 17 3.67 21.79 4.05
N GLY A 18 3.79 22.44 2.89
CA GLY A 18 2.89 23.52 2.49
C GLY A 18 1.42 23.06 2.37
N LEU A 19 1.19 21.92 1.73
CA LEU A 19 -0.15 21.33 1.55
C LEU A 19 -0.79 20.90 2.88
N MET A 20 0.02 20.38 3.81
CA MET A 20 -0.46 19.92 5.12
C MET A 20 -0.50 21.03 6.17
N GLY A 21 -0.02 22.24 5.85
CA GLY A 21 0.08 23.33 6.82
C GLY A 21 1.08 23.05 7.95
N THR A 22 2.12 22.25 7.69
CA THR A 22 3.12 21.86 8.68
C THR A 22 4.49 22.47 8.39
N LYS A 23 5.42 22.37 9.34
CA LYS A 23 6.82 22.79 9.22
C LYS A 23 7.76 21.69 9.71
N ALA A 24 7.43 20.43 9.42
CA ALA A 24 8.24 19.30 9.83
C ALA A 24 9.63 19.36 9.18
N PRO A 25 10.71 18.98 9.89
CA PRO A 25 12.03 18.85 9.31
C PRO A 25 12.03 17.98 8.06
N VAL A 26 12.79 18.40 7.04
CA VAL A 26 12.89 17.70 5.76
C VAL A 26 14.22 17.00 5.67
N TYR A 27 14.19 15.72 5.30
CA TYR A 27 15.33 14.85 5.10
C TYR A 27 15.36 14.32 3.67
N THR A 28 16.54 14.05 3.16
CA THR A 28 16.75 13.33 1.89
C THR A 28 17.38 11.95 2.10
N ASP A 29 17.74 11.65 3.33
CA ASP A 29 18.31 10.37 3.77
C ASP A 29 17.43 9.76 4.86
N LEU A 30 16.95 8.53 4.62
CA LEU A 30 16.05 7.82 5.52
C LEU A 30 16.72 7.42 6.83
N ASP A 31 17.97 6.95 6.75
CA ASP A 31 18.71 6.50 7.94
C ASP A 31 18.95 7.66 8.91
N ARG A 32 19.27 8.83 8.35
CA ARG A 32 19.41 10.07 9.10
C ARG A 32 18.07 10.51 9.72
N MET A 33 16.99 10.49 8.95
CA MET A 33 15.64 10.81 9.47
C MET A 33 15.27 9.90 10.65
N LEU A 34 15.45 8.59 10.50
CA LEU A 34 15.12 7.63 11.56
C LEU A 34 15.96 7.85 12.83
N ALA A 35 17.23 8.21 12.68
CA ALA A 35 18.14 8.44 13.80
C ALA A 35 17.86 9.76 14.55
N GLU A 36 17.57 10.83 13.82
CA GLU A 36 17.40 12.18 14.39
C GLU A 36 15.96 12.45 14.85
N ALA A 37 14.97 12.16 13.99
CA ALA A 37 13.57 12.44 14.29
C ALA A 37 12.92 11.38 15.20
N ARG A 38 13.44 10.15 15.23
CA ARG A 38 12.97 9.03 16.07
C ARG A 38 11.45 8.86 16.04
N PRO A 39 10.83 8.68 14.87
CA PRO A 39 9.39 8.57 14.76
C PRO A 39 8.90 7.26 15.42
N ASP A 40 7.71 7.28 16.03
CA ASP A 40 7.05 6.06 16.49
C ASP A 40 6.55 5.19 15.32
N ARG A 41 6.24 5.83 14.20
CA ARG A 41 5.73 5.19 12.99
C ARG A 41 6.17 5.92 11.73
N VAL A 42 6.44 5.15 10.67
CA VAL A 42 6.74 5.67 9.33
C VAL A 42 5.59 5.36 8.38
N ALA A 43 5.12 6.37 7.64
CA ALA A 43 4.23 6.19 6.50
C ALA A 43 5.05 6.13 5.22
N VAL A 44 5.00 5.01 4.49
CA VAL A 44 5.72 4.79 3.24
C VAL A 44 4.79 5.02 2.07
N THR A 45 5.07 6.07 1.27
CA THR A 45 4.26 6.51 0.13
C THR A 45 5.12 6.76 -1.11
N THR A 46 6.19 6.03 -1.26
CA THR A 46 7.17 6.16 -2.32
C THR A 46 6.77 5.36 -3.58
N VAL A 47 7.69 5.16 -4.50
CA VAL A 47 7.48 4.27 -5.67
C VAL A 47 7.47 2.81 -5.17
N ASP A 48 6.52 2.01 -5.64
CA ASP A 48 6.22 0.66 -5.14
C ASP A 48 7.46 -0.23 -4.94
N ALA A 49 8.34 -0.27 -5.94
CA ALA A 49 9.57 -1.08 -5.87
C ALA A 49 10.51 -0.70 -4.72
N THR A 50 10.36 0.48 -4.14
CA THR A 50 11.20 0.96 -3.04
C THR A 50 10.61 0.66 -1.65
N HIS A 51 9.33 0.29 -1.58
CA HIS A 51 8.63 0.09 -0.31
C HIS A 51 9.35 -0.91 0.59
N ALA A 52 9.64 -2.11 0.08
CA ALA A 52 10.24 -3.18 0.88
C ALA A 52 11.54 -2.75 1.59
N GLY A 53 12.44 -2.09 0.87
CA GLY A 53 13.70 -1.64 1.45
C GLY A 53 13.52 -0.59 2.56
N ILE A 54 12.57 0.33 2.37
CA ILE A 54 12.22 1.34 3.37
C ILE A 54 11.56 0.70 4.60
N ILE A 55 10.62 -0.22 4.36
CA ILE A 55 9.92 -0.96 5.42
C ILE A 55 10.93 -1.74 6.29
N VAL A 56 11.79 -2.54 5.67
CA VAL A 56 12.80 -3.32 6.41
C VAL A 56 13.70 -2.43 7.24
N LYS A 57 14.20 -1.32 6.67
CA LYS A 57 15.02 -0.35 7.39
C LYS A 57 14.31 0.25 8.61
N ALA A 58 13.04 0.63 8.47
CA ALA A 58 12.26 1.19 9.57
C ALA A 58 12.04 0.15 10.69
N LEU A 59 11.66 -1.07 10.33
CA LEU A 59 11.48 -2.17 11.27
C LEU A 59 12.78 -2.50 12.01
N ASP A 60 13.92 -2.51 11.32
CA ASP A 60 15.25 -2.78 11.91
C ASP A 60 15.70 -1.67 12.87
N ARG A 61 15.13 -0.47 12.75
CA ARG A 61 15.29 0.62 13.72
C ARG A 61 14.24 0.62 14.84
N GLY A 62 13.41 -0.41 14.90
CA GLY A 62 12.39 -0.55 15.93
C GLY A 62 11.16 0.36 15.72
N VAL A 63 10.87 0.75 14.48
CA VAL A 63 9.79 1.65 14.11
C VAL A 63 8.70 0.89 13.38
N ASP A 64 7.43 1.07 13.77
CA ASP A 64 6.28 0.51 13.06
C ASP A 64 6.04 1.21 11.73
N VAL A 65 5.43 0.50 10.77
CA VAL A 65 5.22 1.02 9.42
C VAL A 65 3.76 0.96 9.01
N VAL A 66 3.30 2.03 8.35
CA VAL A 66 2.11 2.00 7.49
C VAL A 66 2.60 2.23 6.06
N THR A 67 2.25 1.37 5.13
CA THR A 67 2.70 1.50 3.74
C THR A 67 1.53 1.64 2.79
N GLU A 68 1.72 2.42 1.73
CA GLU A 68 0.84 2.37 0.57
C GLU A 68 0.90 1.00 -0.10
N LYS A 69 -0.16 0.69 -0.82
CA LYS A 69 -0.26 -0.50 -1.65
C LYS A 69 0.51 -0.30 -2.99
N PRO A 70 1.05 -1.36 -3.55
CA PRO A 70 1.30 -2.66 -2.95
C PRO A 70 2.45 -2.58 -1.94
N MET A 71 2.43 -3.41 -0.90
CA MET A 71 3.51 -3.46 0.09
C MET A 71 4.86 -3.79 -0.55
N VAL A 72 4.84 -4.67 -1.55
CA VAL A 72 6.03 -5.16 -2.26
C VAL A 72 5.70 -5.40 -3.74
N THR A 73 6.73 -5.52 -4.57
CA THR A 73 6.57 -5.87 -6.00
C THR A 73 7.08 -7.28 -6.35
N GLU A 74 7.80 -7.93 -5.43
CA GLU A 74 8.39 -9.25 -5.64
C GLU A 74 8.22 -10.13 -4.38
N VAL A 75 8.19 -11.46 -4.58
CA VAL A 75 7.98 -12.42 -3.47
C VAL A 75 9.12 -12.39 -2.44
N ASP A 76 10.36 -12.23 -2.88
CA ASP A 76 11.50 -12.18 -1.96
C ASP A 76 11.49 -10.92 -1.10
N GLN A 77 10.97 -9.81 -1.62
CA GLN A 77 10.72 -8.61 -0.83
C GLN A 77 9.68 -8.87 0.27
N LEU A 78 8.60 -9.62 -0.04
CA LEU A 78 7.61 -9.99 0.97
C LEU A 78 8.24 -10.83 2.09
N ARG A 79 9.04 -11.82 1.73
CA ARG A 79 9.76 -12.65 2.72
C ARG A 79 10.64 -11.81 3.63
N ALA A 80 11.40 -10.87 3.05
CA ALA A 80 12.26 -9.98 3.82
C ALA A 80 11.47 -9.08 4.79
N VAL A 81 10.33 -8.53 4.35
CA VAL A 81 9.44 -7.72 5.21
C VAL A 81 8.87 -8.55 6.36
N LEU A 82 8.33 -9.73 6.09
CA LEU A 82 7.76 -10.62 7.12
C LEU A 82 8.81 -11.10 8.12
N GLU A 83 10.03 -11.35 7.67
CA GLU A 83 11.16 -11.70 8.54
C GLU A 83 11.56 -10.52 9.43
N ALA A 84 11.67 -9.31 8.86
CA ALA A 84 11.99 -8.12 9.63
C ALA A 84 10.91 -7.80 10.68
N GLU A 85 9.62 -7.96 10.33
CA GLU A 85 8.49 -7.79 11.26
C GLU A 85 8.63 -8.73 12.47
N ARG A 86 8.86 -10.04 12.19
CA ARG A 86 9.02 -11.05 13.24
C ARG A 86 10.27 -10.81 14.08
N ARG A 87 11.42 -10.58 13.45
CA ARG A 87 12.71 -10.38 14.12
C ARG A 87 12.69 -9.21 15.09
N ASN A 88 12.09 -8.10 14.66
CA ASN A 88 12.07 -6.85 15.41
C ASN A 88 10.83 -6.69 16.30
N ARG A 89 9.86 -7.61 16.24
CA ARG A 89 8.57 -7.53 16.95
C ARG A 89 7.86 -6.18 16.70
N ARG A 90 7.92 -5.73 15.46
CA ARG A 90 7.26 -4.52 14.98
C ARG A 90 6.14 -4.87 14.03
N LYS A 91 5.32 -3.88 13.65
CA LYS A 91 4.14 -4.09 12.81
C LYS A 91 4.24 -3.33 11.51
N VAL A 92 3.77 -3.99 10.44
CA VAL A 92 3.51 -3.37 9.15
C VAL A 92 2.02 -3.43 8.87
N ALA A 93 1.40 -2.29 8.57
CA ALA A 93 0.04 -2.21 8.09
C ALA A 93 0.02 -1.68 6.66
N MET A 94 -0.77 -2.29 5.79
CA MET A 94 -0.97 -1.80 4.42
C MET A 94 -2.24 -0.94 4.33
N ALA A 95 -2.13 0.20 3.67
CA ALA A 95 -3.21 1.18 3.54
C ALA A 95 -4.20 0.79 2.44
N PHE A 96 -5.05 -0.18 2.71
CA PHE A 96 -6.17 -0.53 1.85
C PHE A 96 -7.34 0.44 2.02
N ASN A 97 -7.14 1.68 1.55
CA ASN A 97 -8.07 2.79 1.75
C ASN A 97 -9.47 2.56 1.15
N TYR A 98 -9.62 1.67 0.17
CA TYR A 98 -10.93 1.34 -0.40
C TYR A 98 -11.89 0.70 0.63
N ARG A 99 -11.37 0.02 1.64
CA ARG A 99 -12.19 -0.53 2.73
C ARG A 99 -13.01 0.54 3.45
N TYR A 100 -12.46 1.76 3.57
CA TYR A 100 -13.03 2.88 4.33
C TYR A 100 -13.95 3.78 3.50
N SER A 101 -14.31 3.40 2.27
CA SER A 101 -15.34 4.12 1.54
C SER A 101 -16.73 3.72 2.06
N PRO A 102 -17.68 4.67 2.24
CA PRO A 102 -19.00 4.37 2.79
C PRO A 102 -19.73 3.24 2.07
N LYS A 103 -19.60 3.16 0.75
CA LYS A 103 -20.15 2.08 -0.05
C LYS A 103 -19.58 0.72 0.34
N ASN A 104 -18.27 0.62 0.46
CA ASN A 104 -17.61 -0.65 0.74
C ASN A 104 -17.83 -1.11 2.18
N GLU A 105 -17.90 -0.19 3.13
CA GLU A 105 -18.29 -0.47 4.51
C GLU A 105 -19.73 -0.95 4.59
N LEU A 106 -20.67 -0.33 3.86
CA LEU A 106 -22.05 -0.78 3.80
C LEU A 106 -22.16 -2.22 3.28
N ILE A 107 -21.48 -2.54 2.18
CA ILE A 107 -21.42 -3.91 1.64
C ILE A 107 -20.87 -4.87 2.71
N TRP A 108 -19.81 -4.51 3.39
CA TRP A 108 -19.21 -5.32 4.45
C TRP A 108 -20.20 -5.59 5.59
N HIS A 109 -20.96 -4.59 6.04
CA HIS A 109 -21.99 -4.75 7.07
C HIS A 109 -23.13 -5.63 6.61
N LEU A 110 -23.65 -5.43 5.38
CA LEU A 110 -24.73 -6.23 4.81
C LEU A 110 -24.36 -7.71 4.69
N LEU A 111 -23.14 -8.01 4.22
CA LEU A 111 -22.67 -9.39 4.09
C LEU A 111 -22.47 -10.11 5.43
N ARG A 112 -22.37 -9.37 6.53
CA ARG A 112 -22.27 -9.90 7.89
C ARG A 112 -23.59 -9.92 8.64
N SER A 113 -24.62 -9.30 8.08
CA SER A 113 -25.97 -9.44 8.64
C SER A 113 -26.50 -10.84 8.37
N SER A 114 -27.41 -11.30 9.20
CA SER A 114 -28.11 -12.59 8.99
C SER A 114 -29.09 -12.57 7.81
N ASP A 115 -29.35 -11.39 7.25
CA ASP A 115 -30.46 -11.17 6.31
C ASP A 115 -30.18 -11.74 4.91
N LEU A 116 -28.92 -11.78 4.51
CA LEU A 116 -28.51 -12.23 3.17
C LEU A 116 -28.12 -13.72 3.10
N GLY A 117 -27.91 -14.35 4.26
CA GLY A 117 -27.43 -15.73 4.31
C GLY A 117 -26.00 -15.89 3.80
N LYS A 118 -25.66 -17.09 3.32
CA LYS A 118 -24.29 -17.42 2.87
C LYS A 118 -24.05 -16.95 1.43
N VAL A 119 -22.97 -16.22 1.21
CA VAL A 119 -22.50 -15.86 -0.14
C VAL A 119 -22.02 -17.12 -0.86
N THR A 120 -22.52 -17.37 -2.05
CA THR A 120 -22.18 -18.54 -2.89
C THR A 120 -21.28 -18.18 -4.07
N SER A 121 -21.35 -16.96 -4.57
CA SER A 121 -20.50 -16.47 -5.67
C SER A 121 -20.34 -14.96 -5.61
N VAL A 122 -19.24 -14.47 -6.20
CA VAL A 122 -18.98 -13.04 -6.41
C VAL A 122 -18.57 -12.84 -7.86
N ASP A 123 -19.23 -11.93 -8.55
CA ASP A 123 -18.81 -11.38 -9.83
C ASP A 123 -18.32 -9.95 -9.58
N PHE A 124 -17.06 -9.67 -9.91
CA PHE A 124 -16.43 -8.39 -9.66
C PHE A 124 -15.77 -7.86 -10.94
N SER A 125 -16.33 -6.79 -11.47
CA SER A 125 -15.82 -6.10 -12.65
C SER A 125 -15.43 -4.67 -12.29
N TRP A 126 -14.28 -4.22 -12.78
CA TRP A 126 -13.80 -2.87 -12.57
C TRP A 126 -13.27 -2.25 -13.86
N TYR A 127 -13.81 -1.13 -14.23
CA TYR A 127 -13.38 -0.34 -15.38
C TYR A 127 -12.64 0.91 -14.89
N LEU A 128 -11.44 1.12 -15.40
CA LEU A 128 -10.69 2.36 -15.18
C LEU A 128 -11.05 3.36 -16.28
N ASP A 129 -11.40 4.58 -15.88
CA ASP A 129 -11.56 5.67 -16.83
C ASP A 129 -10.21 6.07 -17.46
N VAL A 130 -10.28 6.79 -18.56
CA VAL A 130 -9.09 7.23 -19.32
C VAL A 130 -8.20 8.15 -18.48
N PHE A 131 -8.79 8.95 -17.59
CA PHE A 131 -8.06 9.92 -16.79
C PHE A 131 -7.15 9.23 -15.76
N HIS A 132 -7.70 8.29 -15.02
CA HIS A 132 -6.92 7.46 -14.07
C HIS A 132 -6.04 6.44 -14.79
N GLY A 133 -6.55 5.81 -15.84
CA GLY A 133 -5.84 4.80 -16.61
C GLY A 133 -4.61 5.34 -17.36
N ALA A 134 -4.61 6.62 -17.75
CA ALA A 134 -3.49 7.22 -18.47
C ALA A 134 -2.14 7.13 -17.74
N ASP A 135 -2.14 7.14 -16.42
CA ASP A 135 -0.93 7.04 -15.60
C ASP A 135 -0.20 5.70 -15.83
N TYR A 136 -0.92 4.63 -16.12
CA TYR A 136 -0.34 3.30 -16.41
C TYR A 136 0.38 3.22 -17.77
N PHE A 137 0.20 4.22 -18.62
CA PHE A 137 0.87 4.32 -19.92
C PHE A 137 1.93 5.41 -19.97
N ARG A 138 1.84 6.45 -19.13
CA ARG A 138 2.65 7.66 -19.22
C ARG A 138 3.68 7.83 -18.10
N ARG A 139 3.36 7.35 -16.90
CA ARG A 139 4.18 7.54 -15.69
C ARG A 139 5.01 6.30 -15.37
N TRP A 140 5.67 6.31 -14.23
CA TRP A 140 6.50 5.20 -13.74
C TRP A 140 5.70 3.89 -13.56
N HIS A 141 4.40 3.97 -13.40
CA HIS A 141 3.47 2.84 -13.28
C HIS A 141 3.53 1.88 -14.48
N ARG A 142 3.90 2.37 -15.68
CA ARG A 142 4.07 1.55 -16.89
C ARG A 142 5.24 0.58 -16.81
N LEU A 143 6.19 0.84 -15.92
CA LEU A 143 7.42 0.06 -15.79
C LEU A 143 7.22 -1.04 -14.75
N ARG A 144 7.24 -2.29 -15.19
CA ARG A 144 7.13 -3.45 -14.30
C ARG A 144 8.15 -3.42 -13.17
N SER A 145 9.38 -2.99 -13.45
CA SER A 145 10.45 -2.86 -12.45
C SER A 145 10.15 -1.85 -11.34
N ARG A 146 9.12 -1.00 -11.51
CA ARG A 146 8.75 0.02 -10.52
C ARG A 146 7.40 -0.25 -9.85
N SER A 147 6.44 -0.84 -10.57
CA SER A 147 5.08 -1.08 -10.07
C SER A 147 4.72 -2.56 -9.93
N GLY A 148 5.61 -3.46 -10.33
CA GLY A 148 5.34 -4.90 -10.39
C GLY A 148 4.43 -5.30 -11.54
N SER A 149 3.28 -4.70 -11.67
CA SER A 149 2.31 -4.85 -12.78
C SER A 149 1.00 -4.13 -12.42
N LEU A 150 0.07 -4.06 -13.38
CA LEU A 150 -1.29 -3.60 -13.11
C LEU A 150 -2.00 -4.49 -12.06
N TRP A 151 -1.72 -5.79 -12.05
CA TRP A 151 -2.24 -6.73 -11.05
C TRP A 151 -1.77 -6.41 -9.64
N LEU A 152 -0.52 -6.08 -9.45
CA LEU A 152 0.02 -5.69 -8.16
C LEU A 152 -0.34 -4.26 -7.78
N HIS A 153 -0.10 -3.31 -8.69
CA HIS A 153 -0.31 -1.89 -8.34
C HIS A 153 -1.78 -1.53 -8.15
N LYS A 154 -2.69 -2.04 -9.01
CA LYS A 154 -4.11 -1.66 -8.98
C LYS A 154 -5.02 -2.75 -8.44
N ALA A 155 -4.89 -3.98 -8.94
CA ALA A 155 -5.85 -5.02 -8.62
C ALA A 155 -5.72 -5.54 -7.19
N THR A 156 -4.64 -5.24 -6.45
CA THR A 156 -4.54 -5.53 -5.02
C THR A 156 -5.69 -4.95 -4.22
N HIS A 157 -6.17 -3.75 -4.54
CA HIS A 157 -7.39 -3.19 -3.93
C HIS A 157 -8.62 -4.06 -4.13
N HIS A 158 -8.75 -4.65 -5.32
CA HIS A 158 -9.93 -5.44 -5.71
C HIS A 158 -9.90 -6.81 -5.04
N PHE A 159 -8.77 -7.48 -5.04
CA PHE A 159 -8.56 -8.73 -4.30
C PHE A 159 -8.77 -8.53 -2.81
N ASP A 160 -8.22 -7.47 -2.26
CA ASP A 160 -8.40 -7.11 -0.86
C ASP A 160 -9.87 -6.89 -0.50
N LEU A 161 -10.61 -6.14 -1.31
CA LEU A 161 -12.03 -5.89 -1.06
C LEU A 161 -12.84 -7.18 -1.04
N VAL A 162 -12.64 -8.07 -2.01
CA VAL A 162 -13.38 -9.34 -2.08
C VAL A 162 -13.06 -10.22 -0.86
N ASN A 163 -11.78 -10.38 -0.54
CA ASN A 163 -11.36 -11.15 0.63
C ASN A 163 -11.91 -10.55 1.94
N TRP A 164 -11.87 -9.23 2.07
CA TRP A 164 -12.37 -8.53 3.25
C TRP A 164 -13.90 -8.62 3.38
N TRP A 165 -14.64 -8.45 2.29
CA TRP A 165 -16.10 -8.61 2.29
C TRP A 165 -16.53 -10.01 2.65
N LEU A 166 -15.85 -11.03 2.14
CA LEU A 166 -16.17 -12.43 2.40
C LEU A 166 -15.65 -12.93 3.75
N GLY A 167 -14.59 -12.29 4.29
CA GLY A 167 -13.85 -12.79 5.45
C GLY A 167 -13.17 -14.13 5.17
N ALA A 168 -12.69 -14.33 3.93
CA ALA A 168 -12.12 -15.57 3.45
C ALA A 168 -10.94 -15.30 2.51
N ASP A 169 -10.02 -16.26 2.44
CA ASP A 169 -8.89 -16.25 1.51
C ASP A 169 -9.14 -17.26 0.38
N PRO A 170 -8.61 -16.99 -0.84
CA PRO A 170 -8.74 -17.92 -1.97
C PRO A 170 -7.90 -19.18 -1.71
N VAL A 171 -8.47 -20.35 -2.00
CA VAL A 171 -7.78 -21.65 -1.90
C VAL A 171 -7.22 -22.11 -3.24
N GLU A 172 -7.77 -21.61 -4.34
CA GLU A 172 -7.33 -21.90 -5.70
C GLU A 172 -7.53 -20.66 -6.58
N VAL A 173 -6.59 -20.41 -7.48
CA VAL A 173 -6.64 -19.28 -8.42
C VAL A 173 -6.26 -19.75 -9.82
N ALA A 174 -7.08 -19.39 -10.81
CA ALA A 174 -6.72 -19.48 -12.24
C ALA A 174 -6.78 -18.07 -12.85
N ALA A 175 -5.78 -17.72 -13.67
CA ALA A 175 -5.70 -16.40 -14.28
C ALA A 175 -5.34 -16.51 -15.77
N PHE A 176 -6.02 -15.68 -16.56
CA PHE A 176 -5.76 -15.52 -18.00
C PHE A 176 -5.55 -14.03 -18.28
N ALA A 177 -4.51 -13.69 -19.01
CA ALA A 177 -4.20 -12.32 -19.40
C ALA A 177 -3.64 -12.25 -20.82
N SER A 178 -3.93 -11.16 -21.51
CA SER A 178 -3.28 -10.83 -22.79
C SER A 178 -3.07 -9.33 -22.90
N LEU A 179 -1.99 -8.93 -23.54
CA LEU A 179 -1.76 -7.56 -23.96
C LEU A 179 -2.13 -7.45 -25.44
N ARG A 180 -2.99 -6.47 -25.77
CA ARG A 180 -3.41 -6.18 -27.15
C ARG A 180 -3.15 -4.72 -27.48
#